data_b5b984fd4e4b27a731c221494e64451e
#
_entry.id   b5b984fd4e4b27a731c221494e64451e
#
_cell.length_a   1.000
_cell.length_b   1.000
_cell.length_c   1.000
_cell.angle_alpha   90.00
_cell.angle_beta   90.00
_cell.angle_gamma   90.00
#
_symmetry.space_group_name_H-M   'P 1'
#
loop_
_entity.id
_entity.type
_entity.pdbx_description
1 polymer ?
#
loop_
_entity_poly.entity_id
_entity_poly.type
_entity_poly.pdbx_seq_one_letter_code
_entity_poly.pdbx_strand_id
1 'polypeptide(L)'
;MLKYISRIQHSLISKLIVSVGLMLLLSLATWAYMNTNYQKKKFMADIVSNTDRLTNTVRLGAHYAMMLNSRDDINQIIQNIGKQEEIENIRIYNKEGKIKFSNKTEEVDRTTNIEAEACYICHRTEPPLSKVSLEQRTRIFNSPKGYRLLGIISPICNEPGCSSDACHVHPEGKKILGALDFVVSLKDTDKELRKSQRGMLGLSLFLFLLTSTIIFVFVLRFVNRPIQKLINETRRIAKGDYLSKVDVEHEDEMGQLAVAINEMTDKIAEKQTELNAQRDEYQALFERVPCLITVQDRNFRLLRYNQEFSERFAPEPNDFCFHAYKGRSEKCIPCPV
;
A
#
# COMPACT_ATOMS: atom_id res chain seq x y z
N MET A 1 11.86 -27.37 2.62
CA MET A 1 11.48 -25.95 2.54
C MET A 1 10.51 -25.67 1.37
N LEU A 2 10.78 -26.07 0.15
CA LEU A 2 9.90 -25.86 -1.03
C LEU A 2 8.49 -26.48 -0.92
N LYS A 3 8.32 -27.67 -0.34
CA LYS A 3 6.99 -28.28 -0.09
C LYS A 3 6.13 -27.53 0.94
N TYR A 4 6.74 -26.81 1.88
CA TYR A 4 6.03 -25.97 2.86
C TYR A 4 5.51 -24.68 2.21
N ILE A 5 6.31 -24.07 1.31
CA ILE A 5 5.95 -22.86 0.56
C ILE A 5 4.79 -23.14 -0.41
N SER A 6 4.81 -24.31 -1.11
CA SER A 6 3.72 -24.67 -2.02
C SER A 6 2.37 -24.91 -1.29
N ARG A 7 2.41 -25.41 -0.05
CA ARG A 7 1.21 -25.63 0.77
C ARG A 7 0.60 -24.30 1.28
N ILE A 8 1.45 -23.28 1.49
CA ILE A 8 1.02 -21.93 1.88
C ILE A 8 0.34 -21.24 0.69
N GLN A 9 0.83 -21.42 -0.53
CA GLN A 9 0.24 -20.80 -1.73
C GLN A 9 -1.17 -21.30 -2.07
N HIS A 10 -1.56 -22.49 -1.63
CA HIS A 10 -2.90 -23.05 -1.86
C HIS A 10 -3.89 -22.81 -0.71
N SER A 11 -3.44 -22.25 0.41
CA SER A 11 -4.34 -21.92 1.53
C SER A 11 -5.13 -20.64 1.22
N LEU A 12 -6.45 -20.71 1.39
CA LEU A 12 -7.36 -19.56 1.23
C LEU A 12 -6.97 -18.41 2.18
N ILE A 13 -6.49 -18.76 3.38
CA ILE A 13 -6.01 -17.83 4.40
C ILE A 13 -4.77 -17.08 3.93
N SER A 14 -3.80 -17.76 3.30
CA SER A 14 -2.60 -17.09 2.79
C SER A 14 -2.91 -16.14 1.63
N LYS A 15 -3.86 -16.52 0.76
CA LYS A 15 -4.35 -15.65 -0.31
C LYS A 15 -5.01 -14.39 0.25
N LEU A 16 -5.82 -14.54 1.30
CA LEU A 16 -6.48 -13.43 1.99
C LEU A 16 -5.46 -12.50 2.65
N ILE A 17 -4.48 -13.03 3.39
CA ILE A 17 -3.43 -12.24 4.04
C ILE A 17 -2.61 -11.48 2.99
N VAL A 18 -2.23 -12.13 1.90
CA VAL A 18 -1.44 -11.50 0.82
C VAL A 18 -2.25 -10.42 0.11
N SER A 19 -3.52 -10.68 -0.22
CA SER A 19 -4.37 -9.69 -0.91
C SER A 19 -4.65 -8.46 -0.05
N VAL A 20 -4.98 -8.64 1.22
CA VAL A 20 -5.21 -7.54 2.16
C VAL A 20 -3.91 -6.79 2.44
N GLY A 21 -2.79 -7.50 2.63
CA GLY A 21 -1.47 -6.89 2.82
C GLY A 21 -1.02 -6.07 1.62
N LEU A 22 -1.24 -6.56 0.40
CA LEU A 22 -0.92 -5.83 -0.83
C LEU A 22 -1.79 -4.58 -0.98
N MET A 23 -3.09 -4.68 -0.70
CA MET A 23 -4.02 -3.54 -0.77
C MET A 23 -3.65 -2.45 0.24
N LEU A 24 -3.30 -2.83 1.47
CA LEU A 24 -2.79 -1.93 2.50
C LEU A 24 -1.49 -1.24 2.07
N LEU A 25 -0.54 -2.01 1.52
CA LEU A 25 0.73 -1.47 1.05
C LEU A 25 0.52 -0.45 -0.07
N LEU A 26 -0.32 -0.76 -1.06
CA LEU A 26 -0.65 0.16 -2.16
C LEU A 26 -1.35 1.42 -1.65
N SER A 27 -2.29 1.29 -0.72
CA SER A 27 -3.00 2.43 -0.12
C SER A 27 -2.05 3.36 0.63
N LEU A 28 -1.19 2.82 1.50
CA LEU A 28 -0.22 3.60 2.26
C LEU A 28 0.86 4.22 1.36
N ALA A 29 1.33 3.49 0.34
CA ALA A 29 2.29 4.02 -0.63
C ALA A 29 1.70 5.19 -1.44
N THR A 30 0.45 5.05 -1.90
CA THR A 30 -0.26 6.12 -2.62
C THR A 30 -0.45 7.34 -1.73
N TRP A 31 -0.90 7.14 -0.50
CA TRP A 31 -1.06 8.23 0.46
C TRP A 31 0.27 8.94 0.76
N ALA A 32 1.34 8.19 1.03
CA ALA A 32 2.67 8.75 1.29
C ALA A 32 3.20 9.54 0.09
N TYR A 33 3.02 9.03 -1.13
CA TYR A 33 3.41 9.72 -2.37
C TYR A 33 2.63 11.03 -2.56
N MET A 34 1.30 10.99 -2.43
CA MET A 34 0.45 12.19 -2.58
C MET A 34 0.78 13.25 -1.53
N ASN A 35 0.91 12.84 -0.27
CA ASN A 35 1.23 13.75 0.83
C ASN A 35 2.62 14.37 0.66
N THR A 36 3.62 13.58 0.28
CA THR A 36 4.97 14.08 0.00
C THR A 36 4.98 15.12 -1.14
N ASN A 37 4.26 14.86 -2.23
CA ASN A 37 4.16 15.80 -3.34
C ASN A 37 3.40 17.07 -2.96
N TYR A 38 2.31 16.94 -2.21
CA TYR A 38 1.55 18.08 -1.71
C TYR A 38 2.39 18.97 -0.79
N GLN A 39 3.08 18.36 0.17
CA GLN A 39 3.97 19.09 1.09
C GLN A 39 5.11 19.80 0.36
N LYS A 40 5.74 19.12 -0.61
CA LYS A 40 6.81 19.73 -1.42
C LYS A 40 6.33 20.95 -2.19
N LYS A 41 5.15 20.88 -2.83
CA LYS A 41 4.55 22.00 -3.57
C LYS A 41 4.21 23.16 -2.63
N LYS A 42 3.53 22.87 -1.52
CA LYS A 42 3.14 23.87 -0.53
C LYS A 42 4.36 24.59 0.05
N PHE A 43 5.36 23.82 0.48
CA PHE A 43 6.58 24.36 1.08
C PHE A 43 7.34 25.26 0.09
N MET A 44 7.41 24.87 -1.19
CA MET A 44 8.03 25.68 -2.21
C MET A 44 7.26 26.98 -2.46
N ALA A 45 5.93 26.92 -2.51
CA ALA A 45 5.10 28.11 -2.66
C ALA A 45 5.26 29.07 -1.47
N ASP A 46 5.32 28.55 -0.25
CA ASP A 46 5.53 29.35 0.96
C ASP A 46 6.90 30.04 0.95
N ILE A 47 7.97 29.34 0.53
CA ILE A 47 9.30 29.95 0.40
C ILE A 47 9.32 31.04 -0.64
N VAL A 48 8.75 30.80 -1.83
CA VAL A 48 8.68 31.82 -2.89
C VAL A 48 7.92 33.05 -2.38
N SER A 49 6.79 32.87 -1.72
CA SER A 49 6.00 33.97 -1.15
C SER A 49 6.75 34.75 -0.06
N ASN A 50 7.43 34.05 0.83
CA ASN A 50 8.22 34.68 1.91
C ASN A 50 9.43 35.42 1.32
N THR A 51 10.13 34.83 0.35
CA THR A 51 11.25 35.48 -0.33
C THR A 51 10.81 36.72 -1.10
N ASP A 52 9.62 36.68 -1.72
CA ASP A 52 9.05 37.85 -2.40
C ASP A 52 8.73 38.99 -1.43
N ARG A 53 8.15 38.65 -0.26
CA ARG A 53 7.90 39.65 0.80
C ARG A 53 9.21 40.29 1.29
N LEU A 54 10.27 39.49 1.53
CA LEU A 54 11.59 39.99 1.91
C LEU A 54 12.17 40.85 0.80
N THR A 55 12.14 40.41 -0.45
CA THR A 55 12.59 41.18 -1.60
C THR A 55 11.88 42.53 -1.69
N ASN A 56 10.58 42.56 -1.48
CA ASN A 56 9.83 43.81 -1.50
C ASN A 56 10.15 44.72 -0.30
N THR A 57 10.39 44.17 0.88
CA THR A 57 10.81 44.90 2.08
C THR A 57 12.19 45.56 1.83
N VAL A 58 13.13 44.81 1.25
CA VAL A 58 14.46 45.35 0.88
C VAL A 58 14.34 46.44 -0.18
N ARG A 59 13.50 46.23 -1.20
CA ARG A 59 13.23 47.24 -2.24
C ARG A 59 12.69 48.54 -1.67
N LEU A 60 11.70 48.45 -0.77
CA LEU A 60 11.09 49.64 -0.12
C LEU A 60 12.06 50.34 0.83
N GLY A 61 12.84 49.58 1.62
CA GLY A 61 13.87 50.16 2.48
C GLY A 61 14.98 50.87 1.66
N ALA A 62 15.45 50.24 0.60
CA ALA A 62 16.44 50.85 -0.29
C ALA A 62 15.87 52.07 -1.06
N HIS A 63 14.55 52.08 -1.36
CA HIS A 63 13.93 53.19 -2.08
C HIS A 63 14.05 54.52 -1.32
N TYR A 64 13.84 54.54 0.01
CA TYR A 64 14.01 55.71 0.81
C TYR A 64 15.45 56.28 0.77
N ALA A 65 16.44 55.38 0.89
CA ALA A 65 17.84 55.76 0.80
C ALA A 65 18.22 56.20 -0.65
N MET A 66 17.59 55.67 -1.68
CA MET A 66 17.72 56.15 -3.07
C MET A 66 17.18 57.56 -3.25
N MET A 67 15.99 57.86 -2.64
CA MET A 67 15.41 59.21 -2.66
C MET A 67 16.34 60.25 -2.04
N LEU A 68 17.03 59.90 -0.95
CA LEU A 68 18.01 60.74 -0.29
C LEU A 68 19.38 60.78 -1.01
N ASN A 69 19.54 60.06 -2.11
CA ASN A 69 20.83 59.87 -2.84
C ASN A 69 21.97 59.39 -1.91
N SER A 70 21.62 58.70 -0.80
CA SER A 70 22.59 58.20 0.15
C SER A 70 23.09 56.82 -0.26
N ARG A 71 24.22 56.78 -0.92
CA ARG A 71 24.87 55.50 -1.33
C ARG A 71 25.30 54.65 -0.13
N ASP A 72 25.74 55.33 0.93
CA ASP A 72 26.21 54.63 2.13
C ASP A 72 25.10 53.93 2.84
N ASP A 73 23.91 54.56 2.95
CA ASP A 73 22.73 53.93 3.57
C ASP A 73 22.24 52.70 2.77
N ILE A 74 22.21 52.82 1.41
CA ILE A 74 21.87 51.70 0.55
C ILE A 74 22.82 50.51 0.76
N ASN A 75 24.14 50.84 0.76
CA ASN A 75 25.16 49.83 0.96
C ASN A 75 25.05 49.18 2.31
N GLN A 76 24.84 49.98 3.38
CA GLN A 76 24.65 49.48 4.74
C GLN A 76 23.45 48.56 4.88
N ILE A 77 22.30 48.92 4.28
CA ILE A 77 21.10 48.08 4.23
C ILE A 77 21.41 46.72 3.59
N ILE A 78 22.03 46.73 2.40
CA ILE A 78 22.34 45.53 1.64
C ILE A 78 23.36 44.65 2.40
N GLN A 79 24.40 45.25 2.94
CA GLN A 79 25.41 44.52 3.72
C GLN A 79 24.81 43.90 4.99
N ASN A 80 23.96 44.63 5.74
CA ASN A 80 23.33 44.12 6.96
C ASN A 80 22.35 43.00 6.67
N ILE A 81 21.52 43.09 5.65
CA ILE A 81 20.61 42.05 5.24
C ILE A 81 21.35 40.84 4.69
N GLY A 82 22.40 41.08 3.90
CA GLY A 82 23.25 40.04 3.31
C GLY A 82 24.07 39.21 4.29
N LYS A 83 24.13 39.61 5.58
CA LYS A 83 24.75 38.81 6.68
C LYS A 83 23.89 37.63 7.12
N GLN A 84 22.62 37.57 6.77
CA GLN A 84 21.73 36.45 7.13
C GLN A 84 22.17 35.18 6.38
N GLU A 85 22.31 34.06 7.07
CA GLU A 85 22.82 32.80 6.51
C GLU A 85 22.02 32.27 5.32
N GLU A 86 20.74 32.60 5.28
CA GLU A 86 19.85 32.17 4.20
C GLU A 86 20.04 32.99 2.90
N ILE A 87 20.66 34.17 3.01
CA ILE A 87 20.81 35.10 1.86
C ILE A 87 22.15 34.85 1.17
N GLU A 88 22.08 34.33 -0.04
CA GLU A 88 23.26 34.06 -0.87
C GLU A 88 23.77 35.32 -1.59
N ASN A 89 22.86 36.11 -2.15
CA ASN A 89 23.21 37.31 -2.86
C ASN A 89 22.07 38.33 -2.92
N ILE A 90 22.43 39.62 -2.84
CA ILE A 90 21.56 40.78 -3.10
C ILE A 90 22.30 41.69 -4.08
N ARG A 91 21.67 41.99 -5.22
CA ARG A 91 22.25 42.89 -6.25
C ARG A 91 21.24 43.94 -6.66
N ILE A 92 21.69 45.19 -6.80
CA ILE A 92 20.90 46.23 -7.41
C ILE A 92 21.60 46.60 -8.73
N TYR A 93 20.88 46.39 -9.81
CA TYR A 93 21.30 46.74 -11.16
C TYR A 93 20.76 48.12 -11.57
N ASN A 94 21.55 48.89 -12.29
CA ASN A 94 21.05 50.04 -13.03
C ASN A 94 20.44 49.61 -14.38
N LYS A 95 19.95 50.58 -15.14
CA LYS A 95 19.31 50.37 -16.46
C LYS A 95 20.26 49.85 -17.54
N GLU A 96 21.57 49.98 -17.36
CA GLU A 96 22.61 49.45 -18.23
C GLU A 96 23.04 48.02 -17.82
N GLY A 97 22.44 47.40 -16.83
CA GLY A 97 22.82 46.08 -16.33
C GLY A 97 24.08 46.06 -15.48
N LYS A 98 24.55 47.26 -15.04
CA LYS A 98 25.68 47.38 -14.16
C LYS A 98 25.27 47.22 -12.70
N ILE A 99 25.97 46.37 -11.93
CA ILE A 99 25.74 46.17 -10.50
C ILE A 99 26.21 47.43 -9.75
N LYS A 100 25.27 48.14 -9.13
CA LYS A 100 25.58 49.36 -8.35
C LYS A 100 25.78 49.06 -6.89
N PHE A 101 25.07 48.07 -6.36
CA PHE A 101 25.20 47.62 -4.98
C PHE A 101 25.12 46.10 -4.93
N SER A 102 25.93 45.50 -4.09
CA SER A 102 25.91 44.06 -3.80
C SER A 102 26.41 43.80 -2.38
N ASN A 103 25.89 42.75 -1.73
CA ASN A 103 26.46 42.24 -0.49
C ASN A 103 27.83 41.56 -0.72
N LYS A 104 28.18 41.28 -1.97
CA LYS A 104 29.53 40.84 -2.38
C LYS A 104 30.24 41.99 -3.08
N THR A 105 31.16 42.62 -2.35
CA THR A 105 31.84 43.83 -2.80
C THR A 105 32.62 43.65 -4.13
N GLU A 106 33.10 42.46 -4.39
CA GLU A 106 33.82 42.10 -5.64
C GLU A 106 32.95 42.12 -6.91
N GLU A 107 31.62 42.14 -6.74
CA GLU A 107 30.67 42.19 -7.87
C GLU A 107 30.30 43.64 -8.26
N VAL A 108 30.53 44.58 -7.37
CA VAL A 108 30.16 45.99 -7.62
C VAL A 108 30.89 46.54 -8.86
N ASP A 109 30.17 47.30 -9.64
CA ASP A 109 30.57 47.92 -10.92
C ASP A 109 30.81 46.93 -12.07
N ARG A 110 30.60 45.62 -11.89
CA ARG A 110 30.58 44.67 -13.00
C ARG A 110 29.28 44.83 -13.82
N THR A 111 29.42 44.72 -15.15
CA THR A 111 28.27 44.72 -16.06
C THR A 111 27.82 43.28 -16.30
N THR A 112 26.55 43.04 -16.15
CA THR A 112 25.94 41.74 -16.39
C THR A 112 25.42 41.68 -17.82
N ASN A 113 25.59 40.54 -18.51
CA ASN A 113 25.03 40.34 -19.85
C ASN A 113 23.48 40.29 -19.77
N ILE A 114 22.81 40.88 -20.77
CA ILE A 114 21.33 40.82 -20.91
C ILE A 114 20.82 39.38 -20.99
N GLU A 115 21.61 38.46 -21.52
CA GLU A 115 21.30 37.03 -21.55
C GLU A 115 21.54 36.31 -20.21
N ALA A 116 22.13 37.03 -19.21
CA ALA A 116 22.30 36.45 -17.88
C ALA A 116 20.95 36.08 -17.26
N GLU A 117 20.95 35.03 -16.49
CA GLU A 117 19.79 34.40 -15.91
C GLU A 117 18.81 35.36 -15.22
N ALA A 118 19.33 36.41 -14.55
CA ALA A 118 18.51 37.42 -13.90
C ALA A 118 17.89 38.42 -14.89
N CYS A 119 18.64 38.82 -15.92
CA CYS A 119 18.23 39.86 -16.88
C CYS A 119 17.29 39.31 -17.97
N TYR A 120 17.50 38.07 -18.40
CA TYR A 120 16.70 37.43 -19.44
C TYR A 120 15.19 37.40 -19.11
N ILE A 121 14.82 37.34 -17.84
CA ILE A 121 13.42 37.31 -17.40
C ILE A 121 12.60 38.47 -17.96
N CYS A 122 13.18 39.71 -17.96
CA CYS A 122 12.52 40.90 -18.47
C CYS A 122 12.86 41.19 -19.93
N HIS A 123 14.08 40.81 -20.35
CA HIS A 123 14.64 41.16 -21.67
C HIS A 123 14.39 40.08 -22.76
N ARG A 124 13.60 39.09 -22.49
CA ARG A 124 13.22 38.05 -23.49
C ARG A 124 12.27 38.56 -24.58
N THR A 125 11.75 39.78 -24.45
CA THR A 125 10.87 40.42 -25.43
C THR A 125 11.36 41.84 -25.72
N GLU A 126 11.07 42.38 -26.92
CA GLU A 126 11.23 43.78 -27.28
C GLU A 126 9.85 44.42 -27.47
N PRO A 127 9.46 45.43 -26.67
CA PRO A 127 10.20 46.03 -25.56
C PRO A 127 10.24 45.10 -24.33
N PRO A 128 11.18 45.30 -23.38
CA PRO A 128 11.29 44.55 -22.16
C PRO A 128 10.00 44.59 -21.31
N LEU A 129 9.68 43.47 -20.65
CA LEU A 129 8.47 43.35 -19.85
C LEU A 129 8.52 44.28 -18.63
N SER A 130 7.53 45.17 -18.52
CA SER A 130 7.41 46.13 -17.39
C SER A 130 6.60 45.54 -16.21
N LYS A 131 5.75 44.54 -16.45
CA LYS A 131 5.01 43.82 -15.44
C LYS A 131 5.22 42.34 -15.64
N VAL A 132 5.76 41.66 -14.63
CA VAL A 132 6.08 40.24 -14.64
C VAL A 132 5.45 39.61 -13.39
N SER A 133 4.71 38.52 -13.55
CA SER A 133 4.14 37.79 -12.43
C SER A 133 5.23 37.20 -11.53
N LEU A 134 4.89 36.89 -10.28
CA LEU A 134 5.84 36.31 -9.32
C LEU A 134 6.47 35.03 -9.85
N GLU A 135 5.69 34.15 -10.46
CA GLU A 135 6.18 32.90 -11.07
C GLU A 135 7.22 33.16 -12.16
N GLN A 136 6.98 34.18 -13.01
CA GLN A 136 7.86 34.51 -14.13
C GLN A 136 9.17 35.18 -13.70
N ARG A 137 9.19 35.89 -12.56
CA ARG A 137 10.37 36.57 -12.00
C ARG A 137 11.11 35.76 -10.96
N THR A 138 10.61 34.53 -10.68
CA THR A 138 11.23 33.55 -9.80
C THR A 138 12.02 32.55 -10.62
N ARG A 139 13.23 32.22 -10.18
CA ARG A 139 14.07 31.20 -10.79
C ARG A 139 14.71 30.31 -9.72
N ILE A 140 14.91 29.05 -10.06
CA ILE A 140 15.64 28.09 -9.23
C ILE A 140 16.81 27.56 -10.03
N PHE A 141 17.99 27.67 -9.46
CA PHE A 141 19.25 27.28 -10.11
C PHE A 141 20.21 26.67 -9.08
N ASN A 142 21.31 26.12 -9.55
CA ASN A 142 22.28 25.46 -8.67
C ASN A 142 23.45 26.40 -8.36
N SER A 143 23.83 26.43 -7.07
CA SER A 143 25.08 27.05 -6.65
C SER A 143 26.28 26.25 -7.20
N PRO A 144 27.43 26.89 -7.46
CA PRO A 144 28.69 26.18 -7.73
C PRO A 144 29.05 25.14 -6.64
N LYS A 145 28.57 25.31 -5.44
CA LYS A 145 28.74 24.38 -4.32
C LYS A 145 27.72 23.20 -4.30
N GLY A 146 26.85 23.12 -5.33
CA GLY A 146 25.93 21.97 -5.55
C GLY A 146 24.60 22.01 -4.81
N TYR A 147 24.27 23.07 -4.06
CA TYR A 147 22.94 23.26 -3.47
C TYR A 147 22.07 24.19 -4.31
N ARG A 148 20.75 24.10 -4.16
CA ARG A 148 19.79 24.90 -4.90
C ARG A 148 19.69 26.32 -4.33
N LEU A 149 19.52 27.26 -5.24
CA LEU A 149 19.26 28.67 -4.98
C LEU A 149 17.92 29.08 -5.55
N LEU A 150 17.21 29.96 -4.84
CA LEU A 150 16.01 30.62 -5.30
C LEU A 150 16.33 32.11 -5.54
N GLY A 151 16.19 32.55 -6.76
CA GLY A 151 16.37 33.96 -7.11
C GLY A 151 15.04 34.61 -7.48
N ILE A 152 14.78 35.80 -6.97
CA ILE A 152 13.66 36.65 -7.36
C ILE A 152 14.18 37.98 -7.83
N ILE A 153 13.82 38.36 -9.06
CA ILE A 153 14.13 39.69 -9.60
C ILE A 153 12.92 40.62 -9.44
N SER A 154 13.15 41.81 -8.90
CA SER A 154 12.13 42.81 -8.68
C SER A 154 12.48 44.11 -9.39
N PRO A 155 11.65 44.59 -10.32
CA PRO A 155 11.94 45.85 -11.02
C PRO A 155 11.83 47.01 -10.04
N ILE A 156 12.75 47.96 -10.16
CA ILE A 156 12.73 49.28 -9.49
C ILE A 156 12.03 50.24 -10.42
N CYS A 157 10.78 50.59 -10.10
CA CYS A 157 9.98 51.47 -10.94
C CYS A 157 10.30 52.93 -10.69
N ASN A 158 10.09 53.78 -11.72
CA ASN A 158 10.14 55.22 -11.61
C ASN A 158 8.83 55.70 -10.97
N GLU A 159 8.89 56.13 -9.71
CA GLU A 159 7.77 56.65 -8.97
C GLU A 159 7.74 58.22 -9.08
N PRO A 160 6.59 58.87 -8.84
CA PRO A 160 6.49 60.32 -9.01
C PRO A 160 7.58 61.15 -8.30
N GLY A 161 8.01 60.72 -7.11
CA GLY A 161 9.10 61.38 -6.38
C GLY A 161 10.50 61.21 -7.03
N CYS A 162 10.71 60.18 -7.85
CA CYS A 162 12.02 59.92 -8.53
C CYS A 162 12.24 60.84 -9.72
N SER A 163 11.22 61.50 -10.23
CA SER A 163 11.31 62.43 -11.38
C SER A 163 11.25 63.92 -11.02
N SER A 164 10.87 64.28 -9.76
CA SER A 164 10.61 65.62 -9.32
C SER A 164 11.62 66.18 -8.32
N ASP A 165 12.49 65.39 -7.73
CA ASP A 165 13.43 65.84 -6.70
C ASP A 165 14.71 66.40 -7.27
N ALA A 166 15.23 67.44 -6.62
CA ALA A 166 16.42 68.19 -7.05
C ALA A 166 17.74 67.38 -7.02
N CYS A 167 17.76 66.22 -6.35
CA CYS A 167 18.98 65.43 -6.15
C CYS A 167 19.38 64.58 -7.39
N HIS A 168 18.41 64.10 -8.19
CA HIS A 168 18.63 63.47 -9.48
C HIS A 168 17.31 63.32 -10.22
N VAL A 169 17.32 63.66 -11.50
CA VAL A 169 16.11 63.68 -12.33
C VAL A 169 16.16 62.49 -13.30
N HIS A 170 15.19 61.60 -13.14
CA HIS A 170 14.94 60.54 -14.15
C HIS A 170 13.87 61.06 -15.12
N PRO A 171 14.02 60.82 -16.45
CA PRO A 171 13.00 61.21 -17.43
C PRO A 171 11.65 60.51 -17.09
N GLU A 172 10.55 61.29 -17.06
CA GLU A 172 9.21 60.76 -16.75
C GLU A 172 8.78 59.60 -17.64
N GLY A 173 9.24 59.56 -18.88
CA GLY A 173 8.92 58.50 -19.83
C GLY A 173 9.59 57.12 -19.53
N LYS A 174 10.55 57.06 -18.63
CA LYS A 174 11.19 55.78 -18.24
C LYS A 174 10.47 55.13 -17.09
N LYS A 175 9.85 53.99 -17.33
CA LYS A 175 9.06 53.25 -16.32
C LYS A 175 9.91 52.46 -15.32
N ILE A 176 11.08 51.94 -15.75
CA ILE A 176 11.97 51.09 -14.95
C ILE A 176 13.36 51.76 -14.86
N LEU A 177 13.88 51.90 -13.66
CA LEU A 177 15.15 52.51 -13.34
C LEU A 177 16.27 51.50 -13.10
N GLY A 178 15.90 50.27 -12.74
CA GLY A 178 16.83 49.20 -12.43
C GLY A 178 16.10 47.95 -11.95
N ALA A 179 16.83 47.03 -11.37
CA ALA A 179 16.26 45.81 -10.79
C ALA A 179 16.99 45.41 -9.53
N LEU A 180 16.25 44.90 -8.56
CA LEU A 180 16.76 44.21 -7.38
C LEU A 180 16.73 42.72 -7.66
N ASP A 181 17.85 42.05 -7.59
CA ASP A 181 17.99 40.60 -7.64
C ASP A 181 18.29 40.09 -6.22
N PHE A 182 17.40 39.23 -5.71
CA PHE A 182 17.46 38.70 -4.37
C PHE A 182 17.56 37.18 -4.44
N VAL A 183 18.64 36.61 -3.93
CA VAL A 183 18.97 35.19 -4.05
C VAL A 183 19.10 34.60 -2.65
N VAL A 184 18.28 33.54 -2.37
CA VAL A 184 18.35 32.80 -1.13
C VAL A 184 18.79 31.36 -1.34
N SER A 185 19.46 30.83 -0.33
CA SER A 185 19.90 29.43 -0.30
C SER A 185 18.74 28.50 0.10
N LEU A 186 18.51 27.46 -0.68
CA LEU A 186 17.56 26.40 -0.35
C LEU A 186 18.22 25.20 0.40
N LYS A 187 19.48 25.35 0.81
CA LYS A 187 20.25 24.26 1.43
C LYS A 187 19.58 23.69 2.68
N ASP A 188 19.23 24.55 3.62
CA ASP A 188 18.61 24.13 4.87
C ASP A 188 17.17 23.69 4.67
N THR A 189 16.45 24.38 3.80
CA THR A 189 15.13 23.99 3.32
C THR A 189 15.12 22.57 2.74
N ASP A 190 16.06 22.25 1.87
CA ASP A 190 16.18 20.90 1.27
C ASP A 190 16.56 19.85 2.30
N LYS A 191 17.33 20.22 3.32
CA LYS A 191 17.66 19.34 4.43
C LYS A 191 16.43 19.03 5.31
N GLU A 192 15.64 20.05 5.63
CA GLU A 192 14.41 19.91 6.40
C GLU A 192 13.35 19.09 5.63
N LEU A 193 13.18 19.36 4.35
CA LEU A 193 12.31 18.56 3.48
C LEU A 193 12.71 17.08 3.48
N ARG A 194 14.00 16.79 3.32
CA ARG A 194 14.50 15.39 3.38
C ARG A 194 14.29 14.75 4.74
N LYS A 195 14.47 15.50 5.84
CA LYS A 195 14.22 15.01 7.21
C LYS A 195 12.73 14.69 7.39
N SER A 196 11.85 15.60 6.98
CA SER A 196 10.40 15.40 7.02
C SER A 196 9.96 14.18 6.18
N GLN A 197 10.49 14.04 4.96
CA GLN A 197 10.19 12.88 4.09
C GLN A 197 10.63 11.55 4.71
N ARG A 198 11.84 11.51 5.30
CA ARG A 198 12.32 10.29 6.01
C ARG A 198 11.45 9.96 7.21
N GLY A 199 11.05 10.96 7.97
CA GLY A 199 10.13 10.78 9.10
C GLY A 199 8.77 10.20 8.67
N MET A 200 8.21 10.73 7.58
CA MET A 200 6.94 10.23 7.02
C MET A 200 7.06 8.80 6.48
N LEU A 201 8.14 8.47 5.78
CA LEU A 201 8.41 7.11 5.32
C LEU A 201 8.56 6.14 6.50
N GLY A 202 9.29 6.55 7.53
CA GLY A 202 9.44 5.77 8.77
C GLY A 202 8.09 5.51 9.46
N LEU A 203 7.26 6.55 9.60
CA LEU A 203 5.92 6.43 10.18
C LEU A 203 5.01 5.53 9.35
N SER A 204 5.03 5.68 8.02
CA SER A 204 4.24 4.83 7.11
C SER A 204 4.64 3.37 7.20
N LEU A 205 5.95 3.08 7.28
CA LEU A 205 6.47 1.72 7.46
C LEU A 205 6.06 1.14 8.82
N PHE A 206 6.16 1.93 9.88
CA PHE A 206 5.73 1.52 11.22
C PHE A 206 4.25 1.17 11.26
N LEU A 207 3.39 2.03 10.71
CA LEU A 207 1.95 1.80 10.63
C LEU A 207 1.61 0.56 9.77
N PHE A 208 2.33 0.35 8.66
CA PHE A 208 2.17 -0.85 7.84
C PHE A 208 2.50 -2.13 8.62
N LEU A 209 3.62 -2.16 9.32
CA LEU A 209 4.03 -3.31 10.12
C LEU A 209 3.07 -3.57 11.28
N LEU A 210 2.62 -2.51 11.95
CA LEU A 210 1.67 -2.61 13.06
C LEU A 210 0.32 -3.19 12.58
N THR A 211 -0.28 -2.60 11.54
CA THR A 211 -1.56 -3.04 11.00
C THR A 211 -1.48 -4.44 10.40
N SER A 212 -0.39 -4.77 9.71
CA SER A 212 -0.14 -6.10 9.16
C SER A 212 -0.04 -7.15 10.27
N THR A 213 0.65 -6.83 11.37
CA THR A 213 0.77 -7.73 12.53
C THR A 213 -0.59 -7.97 13.20
N ILE A 214 -1.38 -6.90 13.39
CA ILE A 214 -2.72 -7.02 13.98
C ILE A 214 -3.61 -7.91 13.11
N ILE A 215 -3.65 -7.68 11.79
CA ILE A 215 -4.45 -8.48 10.86
C ILE A 215 -3.97 -9.93 10.84
N PHE A 216 -2.66 -10.16 10.82
CA PHE A 216 -2.08 -11.50 10.84
C PHE A 216 -2.50 -12.28 12.10
N VAL A 217 -2.36 -11.68 13.29
CA VAL A 217 -2.77 -12.28 14.56
C VAL A 217 -4.27 -12.54 14.58
N PHE A 218 -5.08 -11.57 14.12
CA PHE A 218 -6.53 -11.70 14.03
C PHE A 218 -6.93 -12.90 13.15
N VAL A 219 -6.40 -12.98 11.94
CA VAL A 219 -6.71 -14.08 11.00
C VAL A 219 -6.26 -15.43 11.56
N LEU A 220 -5.09 -15.51 12.21
CA LEU A 220 -4.64 -16.76 12.81
C LEU A 220 -5.53 -17.22 13.96
N ARG A 221 -5.97 -16.30 14.82
CA ARG A 221 -6.74 -16.63 16.02
C ARG A 221 -8.22 -16.86 15.75
N PHE A 222 -8.83 -15.99 14.96
CA PHE A 222 -10.29 -15.96 14.77
C PHE A 222 -10.78 -16.67 13.50
N VAL A 223 -9.88 -16.93 12.54
CA VAL A 223 -10.27 -17.61 11.29
C VAL A 223 -9.58 -18.96 11.17
N ASN A 224 -8.24 -19.00 11.26
CA ASN A 224 -7.52 -20.23 10.98
C ASN A 224 -7.76 -21.32 12.04
N ARG A 225 -7.68 -20.97 13.34
CA ARG A 225 -7.86 -21.95 14.42
C ARG A 225 -9.24 -22.60 14.41
N PRO A 226 -10.37 -21.86 14.35
CA PRO A 226 -11.69 -22.46 14.27
C PRO A 226 -11.86 -23.35 13.04
N ILE A 227 -11.44 -22.90 11.86
CA ILE A 227 -11.52 -23.71 10.62
C ILE A 227 -10.76 -25.03 10.76
N GLN A 228 -9.54 -25.02 11.32
CA GLN A 228 -8.77 -26.25 11.52
C GLN A 228 -9.46 -27.19 12.53
N LYS A 229 -10.09 -26.65 13.57
CA LYS A 229 -10.88 -27.45 14.54
C LYS A 229 -12.04 -28.13 13.81
N LEU A 230 -12.84 -27.40 13.04
CA LEU A 230 -13.94 -27.94 12.23
C LEU A 230 -13.50 -29.02 11.27
N ILE A 231 -12.40 -28.81 10.52
CA ILE A 231 -11.87 -29.79 9.58
C ILE A 231 -11.45 -31.08 10.30
N ASN A 232 -10.80 -30.97 11.45
CA ASN A 232 -10.34 -32.14 12.20
C ASN A 232 -11.52 -32.95 12.76
N GLU A 233 -12.53 -32.30 13.34
CA GLU A 233 -13.71 -32.97 13.82
C GLU A 233 -14.52 -33.61 12.69
N THR A 234 -14.70 -32.93 11.56
CA THR A 234 -15.34 -33.51 10.37
C THR A 234 -14.60 -34.75 9.86
N ARG A 235 -13.24 -34.75 9.93
CA ARG A 235 -12.44 -35.94 9.57
C ARG A 235 -12.66 -37.13 10.57
N ARG A 236 -12.88 -36.84 11.84
CA ARG A 236 -13.20 -37.88 12.84
C ARG A 236 -14.56 -38.49 12.56
N ILE A 237 -15.56 -37.66 12.27
CA ILE A 237 -16.91 -38.12 11.89
C ILE A 237 -16.83 -39.00 10.63
N ALA A 238 -16.06 -38.59 9.61
CA ALA A 238 -15.86 -39.41 8.40
C ALA A 238 -15.20 -40.78 8.64
N LYS A 239 -14.50 -40.95 9.77
CA LYS A 239 -13.90 -42.23 10.18
C LYS A 239 -14.83 -43.07 11.04
N GLY A 240 -16.06 -42.64 11.27
CA GLY A 240 -17.09 -43.37 12.05
C GLY A 240 -17.20 -42.96 13.52
N ASP A 241 -16.50 -41.91 13.97
CA ASP A 241 -16.63 -41.36 15.31
C ASP A 241 -17.82 -40.36 15.35
N TYR A 242 -19.01 -40.86 15.42
CA TYR A 242 -20.26 -40.06 15.46
C TYR A 242 -20.59 -39.52 16.86
N LEU A 243 -19.83 -39.88 17.88
CA LEU A 243 -20.04 -39.38 19.26
C LEU A 243 -19.32 -38.05 19.48
N SER A 244 -18.31 -37.76 18.68
CA SER A 244 -17.59 -36.48 18.70
C SER A 244 -18.46 -35.38 18.13
N LYS A 245 -18.73 -34.35 18.96
CA LYS A 245 -19.41 -33.12 18.51
C LYS A 245 -18.42 -31.98 18.41
N VAL A 246 -18.66 -31.12 17.43
CA VAL A 246 -17.93 -29.84 17.29
C VAL A 246 -18.40 -28.92 18.41
N ASP A 247 -17.46 -28.37 19.15
CA ASP A 247 -17.74 -27.40 20.19
C ASP A 247 -18.20 -26.05 19.58
N VAL A 248 -19.33 -25.54 20.02
CA VAL A 248 -19.99 -24.31 19.54
C VAL A 248 -19.63 -23.19 20.51
N GLU A 249 -18.36 -22.69 20.41
CA GLU A 249 -17.88 -21.58 21.25
C GLU A 249 -18.25 -20.19 20.71
N HIS A 250 -18.76 -20.09 19.48
CA HIS A 250 -18.98 -18.82 18.78
C HIS A 250 -20.45 -18.67 18.35
N GLU A 251 -20.96 -17.43 18.45
CA GLU A 251 -22.32 -17.08 17.99
C GLU A 251 -22.30 -16.52 16.54
N ASP A 252 -21.14 -16.59 15.86
CA ASP A 252 -20.92 -16.13 14.50
C ASP A 252 -21.22 -17.22 13.44
N GLU A 253 -20.83 -17.00 12.19
CA GLU A 253 -21.00 -17.93 11.07
C GLU A 253 -20.25 -19.25 11.30
N MET A 254 -19.15 -19.23 12.08
CA MET A 254 -18.42 -20.44 12.46
C MET A 254 -19.23 -21.29 13.45
N GLY A 255 -19.92 -20.64 14.38
CA GLY A 255 -20.84 -21.30 15.30
C GLY A 255 -22.03 -21.92 14.57
N GLN A 256 -22.64 -21.20 13.62
CA GLN A 256 -23.73 -21.74 12.80
C GLN A 256 -23.28 -22.96 11.99
N LEU A 257 -22.06 -22.92 11.43
CA LEU A 257 -21.48 -24.07 10.72
C LEU A 257 -21.23 -25.26 11.65
N ALA A 258 -20.77 -25.01 12.88
CA ALA A 258 -20.58 -26.06 13.88
C ALA A 258 -21.90 -26.75 14.25
N VAL A 259 -22.98 -25.97 14.44
CA VAL A 259 -24.32 -26.51 14.68
C VAL A 259 -24.79 -27.38 13.51
N ALA A 260 -24.68 -26.91 12.30
CA ALA A 260 -25.09 -27.65 11.09
C ALA A 260 -24.30 -28.97 10.93
N ILE A 261 -22.99 -28.98 11.25
CA ILE A 261 -22.18 -30.20 11.26
C ILE A 261 -22.66 -31.17 12.35
N ASN A 262 -22.97 -30.69 13.53
CA ASN A 262 -23.50 -31.53 14.62
C ASN A 262 -24.85 -32.17 14.25
N GLU A 263 -25.78 -31.39 13.69
CA GLU A 263 -27.07 -31.93 13.20
C GLU A 263 -26.90 -32.98 12.11
N MET A 264 -25.97 -32.75 11.17
CA MET A 264 -25.65 -33.74 10.14
C MET A 264 -25.09 -35.02 10.78
N THR A 265 -24.20 -34.88 11.77
CA THR A 265 -23.60 -36.02 12.48
C THR A 265 -24.66 -36.86 13.20
N ASP A 266 -25.60 -36.22 13.89
CA ASP A 266 -26.70 -36.90 14.58
C ASP A 266 -27.58 -37.70 13.60
N LYS A 267 -27.93 -37.12 12.45
CA LYS A 267 -28.68 -37.82 11.37
C LYS A 267 -27.91 -38.99 10.77
N ILE A 268 -26.59 -38.87 10.58
CA ILE A 268 -25.78 -40.01 10.11
C ILE A 268 -25.75 -41.13 11.14
N ALA A 269 -25.55 -40.80 12.42
CA ALA A 269 -25.54 -41.79 13.49
C ALA A 269 -26.89 -42.56 13.60
N GLU A 270 -28.01 -41.82 13.50
CA GLU A 270 -29.36 -42.42 13.49
C GLU A 270 -29.53 -43.39 12.32
N LYS A 271 -29.18 -42.94 11.10
CA LYS A 271 -29.30 -43.80 9.90
C LYS A 271 -28.37 -45.00 9.92
N GLN A 272 -27.17 -44.86 10.48
CA GLN A 272 -26.26 -45.99 10.63
C GLN A 272 -26.82 -47.04 11.61
N THR A 273 -27.46 -46.59 12.70
CA THR A 273 -28.10 -47.47 13.68
C THR A 273 -29.28 -48.20 13.06
N GLU A 274 -30.13 -47.50 12.31
CA GLU A 274 -31.26 -48.07 11.59
C GLU A 274 -30.80 -49.12 10.57
N LEU A 275 -29.78 -48.83 9.76
CA LEU A 275 -29.20 -49.76 8.79
C LEU A 275 -28.62 -51.01 9.45
N ASN A 276 -27.93 -50.85 10.59
CA ASN A 276 -27.39 -51.96 11.33
C ASN A 276 -28.53 -52.85 11.89
N ALA A 277 -29.59 -52.25 12.48
CA ALA A 277 -30.75 -52.98 12.96
C ALA A 277 -31.45 -53.78 11.83
N GLN A 278 -31.68 -53.14 10.68
CA GLN A 278 -32.22 -53.82 9.50
C GLN A 278 -31.36 -54.99 9.01
N ARG A 279 -30.03 -54.74 8.94
CA ARG A 279 -29.09 -55.79 8.57
C ARG A 279 -29.15 -56.97 9.54
N ASP A 280 -29.17 -56.71 10.82
CA ASP A 280 -29.19 -57.74 11.85
C ASP A 280 -30.53 -58.49 11.83
N GLU A 281 -31.67 -57.80 11.59
CA GLU A 281 -32.98 -58.41 11.36
C GLU A 281 -32.97 -59.34 10.14
N TYR A 282 -32.48 -58.85 8.98
CA TYR A 282 -32.37 -59.69 7.76
C TYR A 282 -31.44 -60.90 8.00
N GLN A 283 -30.35 -60.74 8.72
CA GLN A 283 -29.46 -61.83 9.02
C GLN A 283 -30.14 -62.85 9.98
N ALA A 284 -30.85 -62.38 11.01
CA ALA A 284 -31.58 -63.26 11.90
C ALA A 284 -32.70 -64.03 11.18
N LEU A 285 -33.43 -63.36 10.27
CA LEU A 285 -34.44 -64.03 9.43
C LEU A 285 -33.79 -65.10 8.54
N PHE A 286 -32.70 -64.76 7.85
CA PHE A 286 -31.97 -65.66 6.96
C PHE A 286 -31.50 -66.94 7.71
N GLU A 287 -30.93 -66.77 8.90
CA GLU A 287 -30.38 -67.86 9.68
C GLU A 287 -31.50 -68.78 10.36
N ARG A 288 -32.61 -68.15 10.79
CA ARG A 288 -33.61 -68.84 11.63
C ARG A 288 -34.83 -69.39 10.85
N VAL A 289 -34.95 -69.06 9.58
CA VAL A 289 -36.08 -69.58 8.79
C VAL A 289 -35.96 -71.11 8.68
N PRO A 290 -37.05 -71.87 8.97
CA PRO A 290 -37.05 -73.33 8.95
C PRO A 290 -37.14 -73.90 7.53
N CYS A 291 -36.30 -73.35 6.60
CA CYS A 291 -36.16 -73.86 5.26
C CYS A 291 -34.69 -73.71 4.84
N LEU A 292 -34.29 -74.54 3.87
CA LEU A 292 -32.92 -74.51 3.32
C LEU A 292 -32.72 -73.35 2.35
N ILE A 293 -31.92 -72.38 2.73
CA ILE A 293 -31.60 -71.24 1.86
C ILE A 293 -30.12 -71.30 1.50
N THR A 294 -29.85 -71.26 0.19
CA THR A 294 -28.49 -71.16 -0.33
C THR A 294 -28.41 -70.08 -1.41
N VAL A 295 -27.30 -69.33 -1.41
CA VAL A 295 -26.95 -68.41 -2.46
C VAL A 295 -25.73 -68.97 -3.19
N GLN A 296 -25.80 -69.13 -4.50
CA GLN A 296 -24.74 -69.72 -5.29
C GLN A 296 -24.39 -68.80 -6.49
N ASP A 297 -23.17 -68.91 -6.94
CA ASP A 297 -22.72 -68.27 -8.18
C ASP A 297 -23.16 -69.05 -9.45
N ARG A 298 -22.87 -68.48 -10.60
CA ARG A 298 -23.14 -69.12 -11.93
C ARG A 298 -22.34 -70.41 -12.16
N ASN A 299 -21.33 -70.68 -11.36
CA ASN A 299 -20.51 -71.86 -11.43
C ASN A 299 -20.98 -72.90 -10.39
N PHE A 300 -22.14 -72.69 -9.74
CA PHE A 300 -22.73 -73.55 -8.74
C PHE A 300 -21.97 -73.62 -7.41
N ARG A 301 -21.06 -72.69 -7.14
CA ARG A 301 -20.35 -72.57 -5.86
C ARG A 301 -21.23 -71.87 -4.85
N LEU A 302 -21.32 -72.43 -3.65
CA LEU A 302 -22.06 -71.87 -2.54
C LEU A 302 -21.37 -70.65 -2.00
N LEU A 303 -22.03 -69.48 -2.09
CA LEU A 303 -21.55 -68.19 -1.59
C LEU A 303 -22.03 -67.90 -0.17
N ARG A 304 -23.27 -68.25 0.11
CA ARG A 304 -23.90 -68.15 1.43
C ARG A 304 -24.95 -69.23 1.60
N TYR A 305 -25.14 -69.68 2.82
CA TYR A 305 -26.20 -70.62 3.23
C TYR A 305 -26.62 -70.28 4.64
N ASN A 306 -27.88 -70.64 5.01
CA ASN A 306 -28.44 -70.46 6.34
C ASN A 306 -28.06 -71.56 7.29
N GLN A 307 -28.34 -71.36 8.57
CA GLN A 307 -28.03 -72.31 9.63
C GLN A 307 -28.68 -73.68 9.38
N GLU A 308 -29.94 -73.70 8.97
CA GLU A 308 -30.67 -74.94 8.70
C GLU A 308 -30.00 -75.81 7.59
N PHE A 309 -29.46 -75.16 6.58
CA PHE A 309 -28.68 -75.86 5.57
C PHE A 309 -27.32 -76.31 6.09
N SER A 310 -26.64 -75.50 6.87
CA SER A 310 -25.38 -75.89 7.50
C SER A 310 -25.47 -77.08 8.42
N GLU A 311 -26.49 -77.09 9.26
CA GLU A 311 -26.74 -78.22 10.22
C GLU A 311 -27.07 -79.50 9.47
N ARG A 312 -27.83 -79.42 8.39
CA ARG A 312 -28.33 -80.62 7.68
C ARG A 312 -27.30 -81.20 6.72
N PHE A 313 -26.47 -80.36 6.03
CA PHE A 313 -25.57 -80.82 4.96
C PHE A 313 -24.07 -80.61 5.25
N ALA A 314 -23.72 -79.88 6.32
CA ALA A 314 -22.36 -79.64 6.74
C ALA A 314 -21.39 -79.29 5.57
N PRO A 315 -21.68 -78.28 4.71
CA PRO A 315 -20.89 -78.03 3.52
C PRO A 315 -19.48 -77.55 3.88
N GLU A 316 -18.52 -77.94 3.04
CA GLU A 316 -17.15 -77.43 3.15
C GLU A 316 -17.07 -75.98 2.67
N PRO A 317 -16.07 -75.19 3.14
CA PRO A 317 -15.84 -73.84 2.62
C PRO A 317 -15.63 -73.89 1.09
N ASN A 318 -16.38 -73.01 0.37
CA ASN A 318 -16.35 -72.95 -1.10
C ASN A 318 -16.87 -74.20 -1.83
N ASP A 319 -17.69 -74.97 -1.21
CA ASP A 319 -18.27 -76.19 -1.78
C ASP A 319 -19.23 -75.87 -2.97
N PHE A 320 -19.49 -76.89 -3.80
CA PHE A 320 -20.46 -76.79 -4.88
C PHE A 320 -21.82 -77.32 -4.48
N CYS A 321 -22.90 -76.75 -4.98
CA CYS A 321 -24.23 -77.11 -4.63
C CYS A 321 -24.52 -78.60 -4.88
N PHE A 322 -24.03 -79.17 -5.99
CA PHE A 322 -24.20 -80.56 -6.33
C PHE A 322 -23.43 -81.53 -5.41
N HIS A 323 -22.32 -81.07 -4.84
CA HIS A 323 -21.58 -81.81 -3.84
C HIS A 323 -22.29 -81.71 -2.48
N ALA A 324 -22.54 -80.49 -1.99
CA ALA A 324 -23.17 -80.26 -0.70
C ALA A 324 -24.56 -80.91 -0.59
N TYR A 325 -25.44 -80.77 -1.59
CA TYR A 325 -26.82 -81.34 -1.50
C TYR A 325 -26.88 -82.82 -1.84
N LYS A 326 -26.02 -83.37 -2.69
CA LYS A 326 -26.19 -84.72 -3.26
C LYS A 326 -24.94 -85.58 -3.23
N GLY A 327 -23.84 -85.11 -2.67
CA GLY A 327 -22.52 -85.80 -2.63
C GLY A 327 -21.95 -86.15 -4.01
N ARG A 328 -22.31 -85.42 -5.04
CA ARG A 328 -21.85 -85.65 -6.42
C ARG A 328 -20.57 -84.88 -6.73
N SER A 329 -19.73 -85.47 -7.53
CA SER A 329 -18.49 -84.84 -8.06
C SER A 329 -18.75 -83.97 -9.31
N GLU A 330 -19.90 -84.11 -9.99
CA GLU A 330 -20.27 -83.41 -11.20
C GLU A 330 -21.64 -82.75 -11.10
N LYS A 331 -21.87 -81.69 -11.89
CA LYS A 331 -23.12 -80.94 -11.92
C LYS A 331 -24.32 -81.80 -12.30
N CYS A 332 -25.49 -81.52 -11.74
CA CYS A 332 -26.73 -82.22 -12.03
C CYS A 332 -27.21 -81.94 -13.45
N ILE A 333 -27.65 -82.97 -14.21
CA ILE A 333 -28.29 -82.86 -15.51
C ILE A 333 -29.61 -83.66 -15.46
N PRO A 334 -30.79 -83.02 -15.58
CA PRO A 334 -31.02 -81.59 -15.59
C PRO A 334 -30.80 -80.96 -14.21
N CYS A 335 -30.40 -79.66 -14.13
CA CYS A 335 -30.28 -78.95 -12.87
C CYS A 335 -31.73 -78.63 -12.38
N PRO A 336 -32.07 -78.91 -11.12
CA PRO A 336 -33.42 -78.63 -10.59
C PRO A 336 -33.64 -77.16 -10.17
N VAL A 337 -32.58 -76.32 -10.27
CA VAL A 337 -32.60 -74.89 -9.96
C VAL A 337 -32.44 -74.05 -11.19
#